data_32654e348c952fc45cdebf0ea6cca1f8
#
_entry.id   32654e348c952fc45cdebf0ea6cca1f8
#
_cell.length_a   1.000
_cell.length_b   1.000
_cell.length_c   1.000
_cell.angle_alpha   90.00
_cell.angle_beta   90.00
_cell.angle_gamma   90.00
#
_symmetry.space_group_name_H-M   'P 1'
#
loop_
_entity.id
_entity.type
_entity.pdbx_description
1 polymer ?
#
loop_
_entity_poly.entity_id
_entity_poly.type
_entity_poly.pdbx_seq_one_letter_code
_entity_poly.pdbx_strand_id
1 'polypeptide(L)'
;YSIASPSWDDTLLFYSIYVEDGPLTSMLSKIKKGDGVILKRKPTGTLVLNALRPGKKLFLFATGTGIAPFASLIRDPLIYENFTEIVLVHTCRMREDLAFGQLILELRKKDCLLKESNIKRLKYFPTLTREKFVNEGRITDLIISGVLIVNLLGTNK
;
A
#
# COMPACT_ATOMS: atom_id res chain seq x y z
N TYR A 1 5.49 13.28 -4.11
CA TYR A 1 5.07 11.87 -4.18
C TYR A 1 5.62 11.06 -3.03
N SER A 2 4.86 10.06 -2.57
CA SER A 2 5.32 9.13 -1.55
C SER A 2 6.25 8.09 -2.17
N ILE A 3 7.31 7.72 -1.43
CA ILE A 3 8.22 6.67 -1.82
C ILE A 3 7.53 5.33 -1.57
N ALA A 4 7.51 4.46 -2.58
CA ALA A 4 6.92 3.13 -2.52
C ALA A 4 7.96 2.02 -2.29
N SER A 5 9.25 2.29 -2.55
CA SER A 5 10.34 1.37 -2.21
C SER A 5 10.61 1.37 -0.70
N PRO A 6 11.03 0.24 -0.11
CA PRO A 6 11.43 0.18 1.29
C PRO A 6 12.75 0.91 1.54
N SER A 7 13.06 1.18 2.79
CA SER A 7 14.24 1.97 3.20
C SER A 7 15.59 1.30 2.87
N TRP A 8 15.61 -0.01 2.68
CA TRP A 8 16.80 -0.81 2.37
C TRP A 8 17.02 -1.03 0.87
N ASP A 9 16.09 -0.56 0.00
CA ASP A 9 16.21 -0.70 -1.45
C ASP A 9 17.16 0.37 -2.01
N ASP A 10 18.04 -0.03 -2.92
CA ASP A 10 19.00 0.88 -3.59
C ASP A 10 18.32 1.79 -4.61
N THR A 11 17.04 1.55 -4.90
CA THR A 11 16.26 2.32 -5.86
C THR A 11 15.09 3.03 -5.20
N LEU A 12 14.75 4.22 -5.70
CA LEU A 12 13.54 4.94 -5.31
C LEU A 12 12.41 4.62 -6.27
N LEU A 13 11.39 3.96 -5.77
CA LEU A 13 10.17 3.68 -6.52
C LEU A 13 9.08 4.69 -6.16
N PHE A 14 8.47 5.29 -7.17
CA PHE A 14 7.32 6.17 -7.03
C PHE A 14 6.14 5.61 -7.82
N TYR A 15 4.94 5.80 -7.29
CA TYR A 15 3.71 5.40 -7.96
C TYR A 15 2.85 6.62 -8.22
N SER A 16 2.47 6.82 -9.48
CA SER A 16 1.65 7.93 -9.94
C SER A 16 0.71 7.48 -11.03
N ILE A 17 -0.47 8.09 -11.10
CA ILE A 17 -1.35 7.98 -12.28
C ILE A 17 -1.07 9.14 -13.23
N TYR A 18 -1.29 8.90 -14.51
CA TYR A 18 -1.32 9.96 -15.50
C TYR A 18 -2.60 10.78 -15.33
N VAL A 19 -2.46 12.08 -15.26
CA VAL A 19 -3.57 13.04 -15.28
C VAL A 19 -3.39 13.90 -16.52
N GLU A 20 -4.37 13.91 -17.39
CA GLU A 20 -4.38 14.77 -18.57
C GLU A 20 -4.27 16.24 -18.12
N ASP A 21 -3.41 17.00 -18.80
CA ASP A 21 -3.06 18.38 -18.45
C ASP A 21 -2.49 18.59 -17.02
N GLY A 22 -2.16 17.52 -16.32
CA GLY A 22 -1.48 17.60 -15.02
C GLY A 22 -0.08 18.18 -15.18
N PRO A 23 0.29 19.27 -14.46
CA PRO A 23 1.54 19.99 -14.71
C PRO A 23 2.80 19.13 -14.49
N LEU A 24 2.74 18.14 -13.59
CA LEU A 24 3.85 17.24 -13.32
C LEU A 24 3.67 15.89 -14.04
N THR A 25 2.49 15.31 -14.01
CA THR A 25 2.24 13.96 -14.57
C THR A 25 2.40 13.93 -16.10
N SER A 26 2.07 15.02 -16.79
CA SER A 26 2.31 15.15 -18.23
C SER A 26 3.81 15.22 -18.60
N MET A 27 4.66 15.71 -17.69
CA MET A 27 6.11 15.65 -17.86
C MET A 27 6.66 14.27 -17.51
N LEU A 28 6.24 13.71 -16.39
CA LEU A 28 6.66 12.37 -15.94
C LEU A 28 6.32 11.28 -16.95
N SER A 29 5.20 11.39 -17.67
CA SER A 29 4.80 10.41 -18.69
C SER A 29 5.73 10.37 -19.92
N LYS A 30 6.54 11.41 -20.11
CA LYS A 30 7.50 11.52 -21.22
C LYS A 30 8.90 11.03 -20.86
N ILE A 31 9.18 10.78 -19.60
CA ILE A 31 10.49 10.33 -19.10
C ILE A 31 10.81 8.94 -19.67
N LYS A 32 12.05 8.79 -20.13
CA LYS A 32 12.61 7.55 -20.65
C LYS A 32 13.75 7.07 -19.75
N LYS A 33 14.10 5.81 -19.89
CA LYS A 33 15.27 5.25 -19.20
C LYS A 33 16.53 6.03 -19.59
N GLY A 34 17.24 6.54 -18.57
CA GLY A 34 18.44 7.38 -18.73
C GLY A 34 18.19 8.86 -18.51
N ASP A 35 16.94 9.31 -18.47
CA ASP A 35 16.63 10.71 -18.18
C ASP A 35 16.89 11.03 -16.70
N GLY A 36 17.40 12.24 -16.45
CA GLY A 36 17.66 12.73 -15.10
C GLY A 36 16.40 13.30 -14.45
N VAL A 37 16.21 13.01 -13.16
CA VAL A 37 15.13 13.55 -12.33
C VAL A 37 15.72 14.27 -11.12
N ILE A 38 15.24 15.50 -10.85
CA ILE A 38 15.68 16.26 -9.68
C ILE A 38 14.86 15.83 -8.45
N LEU A 39 15.55 15.32 -7.45
CA LEU A 39 14.96 14.99 -6.14
C LEU A 39 15.47 15.96 -5.08
N LYS A 40 14.57 16.38 -4.18
CA LYS A 40 14.99 17.15 -3.00
C LYS A 40 15.76 16.25 -2.03
N ARG A 41 16.83 16.77 -1.44
CA ARG A 41 17.70 16.01 -0.51
C ARG A 41 16.94 15.55 0.75
N LYS A 42 15.95 16.33 1.22
CA LYS A 42 15.21 16.05 2.46
C LYS A 42 13.78 15.61 2.11
N PRO A 43 13.36 14.41 2.48
CA PRO A 43 11.97 14.00 2.40
C PRO A 43 11.13 14.79 3.42
N THR A 44 9.87 15.06 3.08
CA THR A 44 8.94 15.86 3.89
C THR A 44 7.77 15.07 4.47
N GLY A 45 7.67 13.79 4.13
CA GLY A 45 6.59 12.91 4.62
C GLY A 45 6.76 12.57 6.11
N THR A 46 5.63 12.36 6.79
CA THR A 46 5.58 12.01 8.22
C THR A 46 5.12 10.56 8.46
N LEU A 47 4.67 9.87 7.43
CA LEU A 47 4.28 8.47 7.54
C LEU A 47 5.53 7.58 7.47
N VAL A 48 6.14 7.41 8.61
CA VAL A 48 7.32 6.56 8.83
C VAL A 48 7.07 5.61 9.98
N LEU A 49 7.77 4.47 10.01
CA LEU A 49 7.57 3.44 11.02
C LEU A 49 7.67 3.97 12.45
N ASN A 50 8.63 4.85 12.71
CA ASN A 50 8.85 5.44 14.04
C ASN A 50 7.72 6.37 14.51
N ALA A 51 6.84 6.81 13.62
CA ALA A 51 5.65 7.59 13.97
C ALA A 51 4.46 6.71 14.37
N LEU A 52 4.54 5.41 14.15
CA LEU A 52 3.50 4.46 14.51
C LEU A 52 3.69 3.97 15.94
N ARG A 53 2.62 3.98 16.73
CA ARG A 53 2.65 3.39 18.07
C ARG A 53 2.54 1.88 17.97
N PRO A 54 3.46 1.11 18.59
CA PRO A 54 3.38 -0.35 18.60
C PRO A 54 2.04 -0.85 19.16
N GLY A 55 1.56 -1.99 18.65
CA GLY A 55 0.29 -2.55 19.07
C GLY A 55 0.04 -3.94 18.49
N LYS A 56 -1.12 -4.52 18.81
CA LYS A 56 -1.48 -5.84 18.27
C LYS A 56 -1.81 -5.80 16.79
N LYS A 57 -2.61 -4.81 16.37
CA LYS A 57 -3.09 -4.70 14.98
C LYS A 57 -2.79 -3.33 14.41
N LEU A 58 -2.34 -3.29 13.15
CA LEU A 58 -2.17 -2.09 12.36
C LEU A 58 -3.12 -2.13 11.17
N PHE A 59 -3.96 -1.12 11.03
CA PHE A 59 -4.82 -0.94 9.87
C PHE A 59 -4.24 0.15 8.96
N LEU A 60 -4.02 -0.20 7.70
CA LEU A 60 -3.54 0.67 6.65
C LEU A 60 -4.65 0.82 5.60
N PHE A 61 -5.19 2.03 5.47
CA PHE A 61 -6.30 2.32 4.55
C PHE A 61 -5.78 3.15 3.37
N ALA A 62 -5.79 2.57 2.18
CA ALA A 62 -5.33 3.19 0.95
C ALA A 62 -6.46 3.36 -0.06
N THR A 63 -6.45 4.48 -0.77
CA THR A 63 -7.25 4.69 -1.97
C THR A 63 -6.33 5.02 -3.14
N GLY A 64 -6.50 4.35 -4.29
CA GLY A 64 -5.71 4.57 -5.49
C GLY A 64 -4.20 4.58 -5.22
N THR A 65 -3.51 5.64 -5.63
CA THR A 65 -2.05 5.81 -5.46
C THR A 65 -1.59 5.98 -4.01
N GLY A 66 -2.51 6.20 -3.07
CA GLY A 66 -2.21 6.26 -1.64
C GLY A 66 -1.66 4.96 -1.04
N ILE A 67 -1.65 3.87 -1.82
CA ILE A 67 -0.99 2.61 -1.47
C ILE A 67 0.54 2.75 -1.38
N ALA A 68 1.15 3.70 -2.10
CA ALA A 68 2.60 3.82 -2.25
C ALA A 68 3.37 3.81 -0.91
N PRO A 69 3.08 4.66 0.09
CA PRO A 69 3.81 4.64 1.35
C PRO A 69 3.58 3.35 2.14
N PHE A 70 2.42 2.72 2.00
CA PHE A 70 2.14 1.44 2.64
C PHE A 70 2.90 0.30 1.98
N ALA A 71 3.11 0.35 0.64
CA ALA A 71 3.96 -0.60 -0.07
C ALA A 71 5.42 -0.55 0.42
N SER A 72 5.91 0.61 0.84
CA SER A 72 7.19 0.76 1.52
C SER A 72 7.17 0.12 2.91
N LEU A 73 6.19 0.49 3.75
CA LEU A 73 6.10 0.03 5.15
C LEU A 73 5.95 -1.48 5.28
N ILE A 74 5.07 -2.13 4.49
CA ILE A 74 4.84 -3.58 4.60
C ILE A 74 6.03 -4.44 4.17
N ARG A 75 7.02 -3.85 3.51
CA ARG A 75 8.28 -4.50 3.15
C ARG A 75 9.39 -4.29 4.17
N ASP A 76 9.18 -3.42 5.16
CA ASP A 76 10.14 -3.22 6.25
C ASP A 76 9.95 -4.32 7.32
N PRO A 77 10.98 -5.15 7.61
CA PRO A 77 10.87 -6.19 8.63
C PRO A 77 10.48 -5.67 10.02
N LEU A 78 10.90 -4.45 10.36
CA LEU A 78 10.62 -3.84 11.67
C LEU A 78 9.13 -3.60 11.92
N ILE A 79 8.30 -3.47 10.89
CA ILE A 79 6.85 -3.32 11.09
C ILE A 79 6.24 -4.56 11.75
N TYR A 80 6.80 -5.75 11.44
CA TYR A 80 6.34 -7.02 12.00
C TYR A 80 6.88 -7.29 13.42
N GLU A 81 7.86 -6.52 13.88
CA GLU A 81 8.29 -6.52 15.27
C GLU A 81 7.32 -5.70 16.13
N ASN A 82 6.80 -4.58 15.57
CA ASN A 82 5.91 -3.67 16.26
C ASN A 82 4.44 -4.12 16.25
N PHE A 83 4.02 -4.95 15.27
CA PHE A 83 2.63 -5.37 15.11
C PHE A 83 2.51 -6.87 14.87
N THR A 84 1.58 -7.52 15.55
CA THR A 84 1.31 -8.95 15.37
C THR A 84 0.43 -9.25 14.16
N GLU A 85 -0.36 -8.27 13.71
CA GLU A 85 -1.22 -8.37 12.54
C GLU A 85 -1.26 -7.03 11.80
N ILE A 86 -1.11 -7.06 10.49
CA ILE A 86 -1.20 -5.88 9.61
C ILE A 86 -2.32 -6.14 8.62
N VAL A 87 -3.24 -5.19 8.55
CA VAL A 87 -4.38 -5.24 7.63
C VAL A 87 -4.28 -4.09 6.65
N LEU A 88 -4.02 -4.39 5.40
CA LEU A 88 -3.95 -3.41 4.32
C LEU A 88 -5.23 -3.49 3.49
N VAL A 89 -6.04 -2.45 3.58
CA VAL A 89 -7.25 -2.26 2.77
C VAL A 89 -6.92 -1.29 1.64
N HIS A 90 -7.15 -1.71 0.41
CA HIS A 90 -6.85 -0.90 -0.77
C HIS A 90 -8.08 -0.79 -1.66
N THR A 91 -8.65 0.40 -1.76
CA THR A 91 -9.80 0.70 -2.61
C THR A 91 -9.35 1.39 -3.89
N CYS A 92 -9.73 0.83 -5.02
CA CYS A 92 -9.54 1.41 -6.35
C CYS A 92 -10.86 1.54 -7.09
N ARG A 93 -10.83 2.21 -8.25
CA ARG A 93 -12.00 2.29 -9.13
C ARG A 93 -12.16 1.00 -9.92
N MET A 94 -11.10 0.59 -10.57
CA MET A 94 -11.04 -0.54 -11.49
C MET A 94 -9.93 -1.52 -11.05
N ARG A 95 -9.97 -2.74 -11.55
CA ARG A 95 -8.97 -3.78 -11.24
C ARG A 95 -7.56 -3.41 -11.70
N GLU A 96 -7.43 -2.74 -12.83
CA GLU A 96 -6.15 -2.26 -13.37
C GLU A 96 -5.45 -1.27 -12.45
N ASP A 97 -6.21 -0.54 -11.61
CA ASP A 97 -5.67 0.40 -10.64
C ASP A 97 -5.03 -0.31 -9.41
N LEU A 98 -5.22 -1.62 -9.25
CA LEU A 98 -4.63 -2.41 -8.15
C LEU A 98 -3.14 -2.74 -8.40
N ALA A 99 -2.35 -1.75 -8.79
CA ALA A 99 -0.97 -1.92 -9.27
C ALA A 99 -0.04 -2.69 -8.32
N PHE A 100 -0.22 -2.54 -7.00
CA PHE A 100 0.58 -3.25 -6.00
C PHE A 100 -0.03 -4.58 -5.53
N GLY A 101 -1.19 -4.97 -6.06
CA GLY A 101 -1.85 -6.22 -5.68
C GLY A 101 -0.97 -7.42 -5.96
N GLN A 102 -0.34 -7.47 -7.14
CA GLN A 102 0.58 -8.54 -7.52
C GLN A 102 1.83 -8.55 -6.62
N LEU A 103 2.46 -7.40 -6.36
CA LEU A 103 3.59 -7.28 -5.45
C LEU A 103 3.24 -7.84 -4.06
N ILE A 104 2.09 -7.48 -3.51
CA ILE A 104 1.66 -7.94 -2.18
C ILE A 104 1.44 -9.45 -2.18
N LEU A 105 0.88 -10.01 -3.25
CA LEU A 105 0.73 -11.46 -3.41
C LEU A 105 2.09 -12.16 -3.55
N GLU A 106 3.06 -11.54 -4.20
CA GLU A 106 4.42 -12.07 -4.36
C GLU A 106 5.21 -12.00 -3.06
N LEU A 107 5.09 -10.91 -2.29
CA LEU A 107 5.64 -10.82 -0.93
C LEU A 107 5.18 -11.99 -0.05
N ARG A 108 3.93 -12.43 -0.22
CA ARG A 108 3.40 -13.61 0.48
C ARG A 108 4.04 -14.94 0.04
N LYS A 109 4.76 -14.96 -1.07
CA LYS A 109 5.32 -16.19 -1.65
C LYS A 109 6.84 -16.29 -1.62
N LYS A 110 7.59 -15.18 -1.63
CA LYS A 110 9.02 -15.21 -2.01
C LYS A 110 9.95 -14.21 -1.32
N ASP A 111 9.53 -13.46 -0.30
CA ASP A 111 10.45 -12.44 0.22
C ASP A 111 11.52 -13.03 1.12
N CYS A 112 12.77 -12.98 0.64
CA CYS A 112 13.95 -13.48 1.36
C CYS A 112 14.30 -12.67 2.62
N LEU A 113 13.83 -11.42 2.73
CA LEU A 113 14.05 -10.57 3.91
C LEU A 113 12.94 -10.69 4.95
N LEU A 114 11.73 -11.07 4.51
CA LEU A 114 10.62 -11.31 5.41
C LEU A 114 10.52 -12.80 5.74
N LYS A 115 10.67 -13.16 7.01
CA LYS A 115 10.39 -14.54 7.45
C LYS A 115 8.96 -14.93 7.06
N GLU A 116 8.76 -16.18 6.66
CA GLU A 116 7.44 -16.71 6.29
C GLU A 116 6.36 -16.45 7.38
N SER A 117 6.78 -16.48 8.65
CA SER A 117 5.92 -16.15 9.79
C SER A 117 5.42 -14.70 9.76
N ASN A 118 6.20 -13.75 9.24
CA ASN A 118 5.83 -12.35 9.16
C ASN A 118 4.80 -12.12 8.04
N ILE A 119 5.00 -12.80 6.92
CA ILE A 119 4.10 -12.69 5.77
C ILE A 119 2.68 -13.17 6.10
N LYS A 120 2.55 -14.21 6.94
CA LYS A 120 1.24 -14.70 7.43
C LYS A 120 0.47 -13.65 8.26
N ARG A 121 1.17 -12.65 8.80
CA ARG A 121 0.56 -11.55 9.56
C ARG A 121 -0.01 -10.44 8.69
N LEU A 122 0.35 -10.38 7.39
CA LEU A 122 -0.17 -9.40 6.44
C LEU A 122 -1.47 -9.92 5.81
N LYS A 123 -2.56 -9.21 6.06
CA LYS A 123 -3.86 -9.39 5.40
C LYS A 123 -4.04 -8.29 4.37
N TYR A 124 -4.25 -8.64 3.13
CA TYR A 124 -4.56 -7.69 2.05
C TYR A 124 -6.02 -7.82 1.65
N PHE A 125 -6.73 -6.70 1.71
CA PHE A 125 -8.15 -6.61 1.41
C PHE A 125 -8.39 -5.57 0.29
N PRO A 126 -8.29 -5.97 -0.99
CA PRO A 126 -8.60 -5.10 -2.11
C PRO A 126 -10.10 -4.95 -2.29
N THR A 127 -10.55 -3.73 -2.63
CA THR A 127 -11.94 -3.42 -2.97
C THR A 127 -12.03 -2.58 -4.23
N LEU A 128 -13.12 -2.73 -4.99
CA LEU A 128 -13.38 -1.93 -6.19
C LEU A 128 -14.70 -1.17 -6.05
N THR A 129 -14.77 0.01 -6.69
CA THR A 129 -15.96 0.87 -6.61
C THR A 129 -16.73 1.01 -7.93
N ARG A 130 -16.14 0.59 -9.05
CA ARG A 130 -16.74 0.75 -10.39
C ARG A 130 -16.72 -0.51 -11.24
N GLU A 131 -16.25 -1.60 -10.70
CA GLU A 131 -16.17 -2.90 -11.37
C GLU A 131 -16.61 -4.00 -10.39
N LYS A 132 -17.25 -5.05 -10.90
CA LYS A 132 -17.60 -6.22 -10.09
C LYS A 132 -16.35 -6.93 -9.59
N PHE A 133 -16.30 -7.15 -8.28
CA PHE A 133 -15.17 -7.76 -7.60
C PHE A 133 -15.62 -8.53 -6.37
N VAL A 134 -14.73 -9.36 -5.80
CA VAL A 134 -15.02 -10.11 -4.58
C VAL A 134 -15.44 -9.20 -3.41
N ASN A 135 -14.80 -8.03 -3.31
CA ASN A 135 -15.16 -7.01 -2.34
C ASN A 135 -15.49 -5.73 -3.09
N GLU A 136 -16.72 -5.28 -2.98
CA GLU A 136 -17.21 -4.06 -3.64
C GLU A 136 -17.50 -2.96 -2.61
N GLY A 137 -17.18 -1.72 -2.96
CA GLY A 137 -17.52 -0.54 -2.17
C GLY A 137 -16.33 0.27 -1.68
N ARG A 138 -16.64 1.44 -1.14
CA ARG A 138 -15.67 2.34 -0.52
C ARG A 138 -15.32 1.86 0.88
N ILE A 139 -14.10 2.14 1.33
CA ILE A 139 -13.65 1.80 2.69
C ILE A 139 -14.62 2.33 3.74
N THR A 140 -15.08 3.58 3.60
CA THR A 140 -16.03 4.21 4.52
C THR A 140 -17.33 3.42 4.63
N ASP A 141 -17.90 3.03 3.50
CA ASP A 141 -19.18 2.31 3.45
C ASP A 141 -19.03 0.90 4.04
N LEU A 142 -17.90 0.24 3.77
CA LEU A 142 -17.57 -1.08 4.30
C LEU A 142 -17.32 -1.07 5.82
N ILE A 143 -16.79 0.03 6.36
CA ILE A 143 -16.65 0.23 7.81
C ILE A 143 -18.03 0.45 8.44
N ILE A 144 -18.83 1.38 7.90
CA ILE A 144 -20.15 1.75 8.43
C ILE A 144 -21.11 0.55 8.39
N SER A 145 -21.09 -0.25 7.32
CA SER A 145 -21.91 -1.46 7.20
C SER A 145 -21.42 -2.63 8.05
N GLY A 146 -20.26 -2.52 8.68
CA GLY A 146 -19.66 -3.60 9.46
C GLY A 146 -19.04 -4.73 8.62
N VAL A 147 -19.21 -4.72 7.30
CA VAL A 147 -18.69 -5.77 6.39
C VAL A 147 -17.19 -5.92 6.50
N LEU A 148 -16.45 -4.79 6.59
CA LEU A 148 -15.00 -4.83 6.74
C LEU A 148 -14.59 -5.47 8.07
N ILE A 149 -15.30 -5.16 9.14
CA ILE A 149 -15.04 -5.68 10.49
C ILE A 149 -15.24 -7.19 10.52
N VAL A 150 -16.37 -7.67 9.96
CA VAL A 150 -16.70 -9.10 9.90
C VAL A 150 -15.65 -9.88 9.09
N ASN A 151 -15.27 -9.36 7.92
CA ASN A 151 -14.32 -10.06 7.04
C ASN A 151 -12.87 -10.08 7.57
N LEU A 152 -12.47 -9.05 8.31
CA LEU A 152 -11.08 -8.91 8.78
C LEU A 152 -10.86 -9.38 10.21
N LEU A 153 -11.84 -9.22 11.09
CA LEU A 153 -11.71 -9.54 12.50
C LEU A 153 -12.40 -10.87 12.87
N GLY A 154 -13.23 -11.39 12.00
CA GLY A 154 -14.13 -12.49 12.31
C GLY A 154 -15.29 -12.01 13.22
N THR A 155 -16.42 -12.65 13.13
CA THR A 155 -17.48 -12.49 14.14
C THR A 155 -17.00 -13.14 15.42
N ASN A 156 -16.61 -12.34 16.41
CA ASN A 156 -16.68 -12.84 17.79
C ASN A 156 -18.17 -13.06 18.10
N LYS A 157 -18.64 -14.28 17.90
CA LYS A 157 -19.81 -14.80 18.64
C LYS A 157 -19.35 -15.18 20.03
#